data_d677121fc8558a6022ab9a20163e74d8
#
_entry.id   d677121fc8558a6022ab9a20163e74d8
#
_cell.length_a   1.000
_cell.length_b   1.000
_cell.length_c   1.000
_cell.angle_alpha   90.00
_cell.angle_beta   90.00
_cell.angle_gamma   90.00
#
_symmetry.space_group_name_H-M   'P 1'
#
loop_
_entity.id
_entity.type
_entity.pdbx_description
1 polymer ?
#
loop_
_entity_poly.entity_id
_entity_poly.type
_entity_poly.pdbx_seq_one_letter_code
_entity_poly.pdbx_strand_id
1 'polypeptide(L)'
;MAHDVVIRNGTIVDGTGQPQFAGDIAVDGGSISEIGVVSESGREEINADGKIVTPGFVDLHTHLDAQIGWDPMMTSITWHGVTTALLGNCGVTFAPCKSEDRDFLAGMMETVEDIPKHAILTGLPWDWQSYGGYLDSIERLGPMINVCGLVGHSATRTYVMGERAIEEPATPEEIEQIAALAGQSVREGAIGFSVNRHPGHTLPDRRPIPGTFASRDEMLAIAKAVGDEGGIMQTVPHFGDIENEMDLLEEEGKSARLLFSAISEHGVRLDERISDMRAKGVDVTAVTVPRSGGGVGGLTTGNF
;
A
#
# COMPACT_ATOMS: atom_id res chain seq x y z
N MET A 1 1.45 -41.02 2.94
CA MET A 1 2.36 -40.47 3.99
C MET A 1 1.56 -39.42 4.76
N ALA A 2 1.84 -39.20 6.03
CA ALA A 2 1.11 -38.16 6.77
C ALA A 2 1.49 -36.78 6.22
N HIS A 3 0.50 -35.91 6.06
CA HIS A 3 0.68 -34.50 5.71
C HIS A 3 1.39 -33.72 6.83
N ASP A 4 1.95 -32.55 6.52
CA ASP A 4 2.55 -31.69 7.56
C ASP A 4 1.45 -31.13 8.46
N VAL A 5 0.39 -30.56 7.87
CA VAL A 5 -0.79 -30.05 8.60
C VAL A 5 -2.06 -30.50 7.87
N VAL A 6 -3.09 -30.89 8.64
CA VAL A 6 -4.45 -31.07 8.10
C VAL A 6 -5.44 -30.24 8.91
N ILE A 7 -6.20 -29.40 8.24
CA ILE A 7 -7.33 -28.65 8.81
C ILE A 7 -8.59 -29.45 8.51
N ARG A 8 -9.30 -29.87 9.58
CA ARG A 8 -10.47 -30.77 9.50
C ARG A 8 -11.78 -30.04 9.70
N ASN A 9 -12.81 -30.51 8.99
CA ASN A 9 -14.21 -30.17 9.22
C ASN A 9 -14.53 -28.67 9.06
N GLY A 10 -13.78 -27.95 8.26
CA GLY A 10 -13.97 -26.51 8.05
C GLY A 10 -15.09 -26.18 7.07
N THR A 11 -15.70 -25.00 7.21
CA THR A 11 -16.44 -24.38 6.12
C THR A 11 -15.48 -23.54 5.31
N ILE A 12 -15.15 -23.98 4.10
CA ILE A 12 -14.12 -23.36 3.26
C ILE A 12 -14.73 -22.24 2.41
N VAL A 13 -14.11 -21.06 2.49
CA VAL A 13 -14.34 -19.90 1.61
C VAL A 13 -13.01 -19.58 0.94
N ASP A 14 -12.84 -20.01 -0.29
CA ASP A 14 -11.54 -20.04 -0.99
C ASP A 14 -11.11 -18.71 -1.64
N GLY A 15 -11.96 -17.69 -1.58
CA GLY A 15 -11.69 -16.37 -2.18
C GLY A 15 -11.96 -16.29 -3.69
N THR A 16 -12.41 -17.35 -4.35
CA THR A 16 -12.69 -17.36 -5.79
C THR A 16 -14.04 -16.74 -6.16
N GLY A 17 -14.87 -16.41 -5.16
CA GLY A 17 -16.26 -15.98 -5.36
C GLY A 17 -17.26 -17.12 -5.53
N GLN A 18 -16.81 -18.36 -5.46
CA GLN A 18 -17.68 -19.53 -5.48
C GLN A 18 -18.38 -19.70 -4.10
N PRO A 19 -19.53 -20.39 -4.06
CA PRO A 19 -20.18 -20.71 -2.79
C PRO A 19 -19.25 -21.48 -1.85
N GLN A 20 -19.38 -21.19 -0.55
CA GLN A 20 -18.67 -21.94 0.49
C GLN A 20 -19.05 -23.42 0.48
N PHE A 21 -18.13 -24.27 0.91
CA PHE A 21 -18.33 -25.72 0.99
C PHE A 21 -17.67 -26.32 2.24
N ALA A 22 -18.17 -27.45 2.71
CA ALA A 22 -17.54 -28.18 3.81
C ALA A 22 -16.38 -29.03 3.29
N GLY A 23 -15.26 -29.06 4.03
CA GLY A 23 -14.11 -29.85 3.61
C GLY A 23 -12.94 -29.73 4.58
N ASP A 24 -11.90 -30.50 4.22
CA ASP A 24 -10.58 -30.49 4.86
C ASP A 24 -9.58 -29.79 3.95
N ILE A 25 -8.45 -29.38 4.51
CA ILE A 25 -7.31 -28.84 3.77
C ILE A 25 -6.05 -29.52 4.27
N ALA A 26 -5.26 -30.09 3.34
CA ALA A 26 -3.93 -30.59 3.64
C ALA A 26 -2.85 -29.62 3.16
N VAL A 27 -1.78 -29.50 3.95
CA VAL A 27 -0.61 -28.67 3.66
C VAL A 27 0.65 -29.53 3.77
N ASP A 28 1.51 -29.41 2.75
CA ASP A 28 2.82 -30.09 2.69
C ASP A 28 3.88 -29.13 2.16
N GLY A 29 5.00 -29.06 2.85
CA GLY A 29 6.13 -28.22 2.43
C GLY A 29 5.74 -26.73 2.27
N GLY A 30 4.80 -26.23 3.09
CA GLY A 30 4.34 -24.84 3.06
C GLY A 30 3.32 -24.54 1.95
N SER A 31 2.82 -25.55 1.21
CA SER A 31 1.83 -25.37 0.16
C SER A 31 0.58 -26.22 0.42
N ILE A 32 -0.59 -25.71 0.01
CA ILE A 32 -1.83 -26.51 0.03
C ILE A 32 -1.69 -27.63 -0.99
N SER A 33 -1.74 -28.86 -0.53
CA SER A 33 -1.59 -30.08 -1.36
C SER A 33 -2.90 -30.75 -1.71
N GLU A 34 -3.93 -30.63 -0.86
CA GLU A 34 -5.25 -31.20 -1.10
C GLU A 34 -6.35 -30.34 -0.45
N ILE A 35 -7.51 -30.23 -1.11
CA ILE A 35 -8.71 -29.57 -0.58
C ILE A 35 -9.92 -30.49 -0.85
N GLY A 36 -10.74 -30.70 0.15
CA GLY A 36 -11.95 -31.50 0.04
C GLY A 36 -12.04 -32.60 1.10
N VAL A 37 -11.95 -33.85 0.71
CA VAL A 37 -11.95 -35.00 1.65
C VAL A 37 -10.52 -35.50 1.76
N VAL A 38 -9.83 -35.15 2.82
CA VAL A 38 -8.46 -35.60 3.09
C VAL A 38 -8.51 -36.87 3.96
N SER A 39 -8.10 -38.02 3.38
CA SER A 39 -8.15 -39.32 4.06
C SER A 39 -6.96 -39.57 4.96
N GLU A 40 -5.79 -39.03 4.60
CA GLU A 40 -4.54 -39.18 5.34
C GLU A 40 -4.53 -38.29 6.60
N SER A 41 -3.75 -38.71 7.61
CA SER A 41 -3.54 -37.92 8.81
C SER A 41 -2.51 -36.81 8.59
N GLY A 42 -2.61 -35.71 9.35
CA GLY A 42 -1.55 -34.72 9.49
C GLY A 42 -0.60 -35.04 10.66
N ARG A 43 0.64 -34.54 10.58
CA ARG A 43 1.53 -34.49 11.76
C ARG A 43 0.94 -33.53 12.80
N GLU A 44 0.31 -32.47 12.32
CA GLU A 44 -0.52 -31.57 13.09
C GLU A 44 -1.94 -31.59 12.50
N GLU A 45 -2.96 -31.68 13.37
CA GLU A 45 -4.35 -31.62 12.95
C GLU A 45 -5.08 -30.49 13.67
N ILE A 46 -5.73 -29.62 12.91
CA ILE A 46 -6.50 -28.48 13.40
C ILE A 46 -7.99 -28.78 13.18
N ASN A 47 -8.75 -28.92 14.25
CA ASN A 47 -10.20 -29.07 14.12
C ASN A 47 -10.86 -27.68 13.89
N ALA A 48 -11.44 -27.50 12.72
CA ALA A 48 -12.15 -26.29 12.31
C ALA A 48 -13.68 -26.47 12.30
N ASP A 49 -14.22 -27.45 13.04
CA ASP A 49 -15.66 -27.65 13.16
C ASP A 49 -16.34 -26.37 13.66
N GLY A 50 -17.40 -25.94 12.95
CA GLY A 50 -18.11 -24.68 13.21
C GLY A 50 -17.35 -23.40 12.86
N LYS A 51 -16.18 -23.50 12.23
CA LYS A 51 -15.35 -22.35 11.81
C LYS A 51 -15.33 -22.20 10.29
N ILE A 52 -15.11 -20.96 9.86
CA ILE A 52 -14.80 -20.64 8.47
C ILE A 52 -13.29 -20.73 8.28
N VAL A 53 -12.84 -21.37 7.21
CA VAL A 53 -11.45 -21.45 6.77
C VAL A 53 -11.29 -20.65 5.49
N THR A 54 -10.42 -19.65 5.52
CA THR A 54 -10.17 -18.75 4.38
C THR A 54 -8.67 -18.67 4.08
N PRO A 55 -8.26 -18.22 2.90
CA PRO A 55 -6.92 -17.66 2.70
C PRO A 55 -6.66 -16.55 3.71
N GLY A 56 -5.39 -16.31 4.06
CA GLY A 56 -5.01 -15.16 4.86
C GLY A 56 -5.39 -13.85 4.17
N PHE A 57 -5.77 -12.85 4.95
CA PHE A 57 -6.16 -11.55 4.41
C PHE A 57 -4.95 -10.78 3.87
N VAL A 58 -5.17 -10.05 2.77
CA VAL A 58 -4.23 -9.08 2.22
C VAL A 58 -4.73 -7.70 2.57
N ASP A 59 -3.96 -6.96 3.38
CA ASP A 59 -4.28 -5.58 3.70
C ASP A 59 -3.63 -4.66 2.65
N LEU A 60 -4.47 -4.03 1.83
CA LEU A 60 -4.05 -3.25 0.66
C LEU A 60 -3.72 -1.79 1.01
N HIS A 61 -3.95 -1.35 2.24
CA HIS A 61 -3.69 0.02 2.63
C HIS A 61 -3.23 0.10 4.08
N THR A 62 -1.92 0.14 4.27
CA THR A 62 -1.31 0.23 5.61
C THR A 62 -0.22 1.31 5.65
N HIS A 63 0.11 1.76 6.86
CA HIS A 63 1.23 2.64 7.17
C HIS A 63 2.15 2.00 8.21
N LEU A 64 2.45 0.72 8.01
CA LEU A 64 3.29 -0.08 8.90
C LEU A 64 4.79 0.03 8.57
N ASP A 65 5.13 0.93 7.66
CA ASP A 65 6.48 1.20 7.16
C ASP A 65 7.50 1.47 8.28
N ALA A 66 7.06 2.15 9.34
CA ALA A 66 7.89 2.41 10.51
C ALA A 66 7.79 1.29 11.56
N GLN A 67 6.57 0.80 11.81
CA GLN A 67 6.29 -0.20 12.84
C GLN A 67 7.12 -1.47 12.66
N ILE A 68 7.35 -1.89 11.42
CA ILE A 68 8.17 -3.06 11.10
C ILE A 68 9.56 -3.02 11.73
N GLY A 69 10.10 -1.83 12.01
CA GLY A 69 11.41 -1.64 12.61
C GLY A 69 11.48 -2.05 14.10
N TRP A 70 10.37 -2.00 14.82
CA TRP A 70 10.32 -2.38 16.25
C TRP A 70 9.33 -3.50 16.54
N ASP A 71 8.43 -3.82 15.62
CA ASP A 71 7.47 -4.90 15.72
C ASP A 71 7.42 -5.71 14.42
N PRO A 72 8.41 -6.57 14.15
CA PRO A 72 8.42 -7.43 12.95
C PRO A 72 7.29 -8.47 12.97
N MET A 73 6.62 -8.67 14.10
CA MET A 73 5.40 -9.49 14.15
C MET A 73 4.19 -8.80 13.53
N MET A 74 4.28 -7.51 13.25
CA MET A 74 3.22 -6.69 12.63
C MET A 74 1.90 -6.77 13.41
N THR A 75 1.98 -6.67 14.74
CA THR A 75 0.79 -6.64 15.60
C THR A 75 0.09 -5.27 15.46
N SER A 76 -1.21 -5.14 15.48
CA SER A 76 -2.21 -6.17 15.78
C SER A 76 -2.82 -6.82 14.51
N ILE A 77 -2.41 -6.42 13.31
CA ILE A 77 -3.05 -6.92 12.08
C ILE A 77 -2.93 -8.44 11.93
N THR A 78 -1.81 -9.02 12.35
CA THR A 78 -1.58 -10.46 12.35
C THR A 78 -2.58 -11.21 13.24
N TRP A 79 -3.02 -10.61 14.35
CA TRP A 79 -4.03 -11.21 15.23
C TRP A 79 -5.42 -11.29 14.56
N HIS A 80 -5.63 -10.53 13.49
CA HIS A 80 -6.87 -10.51 12.72
C HIS A 80 -6.77 -11.32 11.42
N GLY A 81 -5.71 -12.13 11.25
CA GLY A 81 -5.55 -13.03 10.11
C GLY A 81 -4.98 -12.38 8.86
N VAL A 82 -4.40 -11.18 8.97
CA VAL A 82 -3.64 -10.59 7.87
C VAL A 82 -2.32 -11.37 7.72
N THR A 83 -2.04 -11.81 6.51
CA THR A 83 -0.83 -12.56 6.13
C THR A 83 0.02 -11.85 5.08
N THR A 84 -0.50 -10.77 4.51
CA THR A 84 0.22 -9.92 3.56
C THR A 84 -0.19 -8.45 3.79
N ALA A 85 0.79 -7.56 3.91
CA ALA A 85 0.56 -6.12 4.06
C ALA A 85 1.22 -5.34 2.93
N LEU A 86 0.50 -4.33 2.41
CA LEU A 86 1.03 -3.36 1.45
C LEU A 86 1.45 -2.09 2.18
N LEU A 87 2.76 -1.82 2.17
CA LEU A 87 3.38 -0.63 2.73
C LEU A 87 3.45 0.51 1.70
N GLY A 88 3.74 1.71 2.17
CA GLY A 88 4.04 2.85 1.32
C GLY A 88 2.83 3.50 0.66
N ASN A 89 1.67 3.43 1.26
CA ASN A 89 0.46 4.08 0.76
C ASN A 89 0.52 5.62 0.91
N CYS A 90 -0.45 6.32 0.34
CA CYS A 90 -0.65 7.76 0.47
C CYS A 90 0.55 8.63 0.05
N GLY A 91 1.45 8.12 -0.79
CA GLY A 91 2.66 8.84 -1.20
C GLY A 91 3.72 9.01 -0.11
N VAL A 92 3.53 8.39 1.05
CA VAL A 92 4.39 8.56 2.24
C VAL A 92 5.19 7.29 2.48
N THR A 93 6.51 7.38 2.32
CA THR A 93 7.45 6.27 2.54
C THR A 93 8.78 6.80 3.06
N PHE A 94 9.68 5.88 3.46
CA PHE A 94 11.04 6.19 3.89
C PHE A 94 12.11 5.90 2.83
N ALA A 95 11.70 5.66 1.58
CA ALA A 95 12.61 5.43 0.46
C ALA A 95 11.99 5.93 -0.88
N PRO A 96 12.86 6.50 -1.77
CA PRO A 96 14.30 6.75 -1.57
C PRO A 96 14.56 7.83 -0.53
N CYS A 97 15.74 7.79 0.13
CA CYS A 97 16.02 8.72 1.23
C CYS A 97 17.53 9.04 1.29
N LYS A 98 17.90 10.32 1.22
CA LYS A 98 19.23 10.78 1.58
C LYS A 98 19.34 10.87 3.11
N SER A 99 20.55 10.78 3.64
CA SER A 99 20.76 10.83 5.09
C SER A 99 20.26 12.12 5.75
N GLU A 100 20.33 13.23 5.03
CA GLU A 100 19.82 14.55 5.46
C GLU A 100 18.29 14.66 5.45
N ASP A 101 17.58 13.80 4.70
CA ASP A 101 16.12 13.86 4.55
C ASP A 101 15.37 13.00 5.58
N ARG A 102 16.08 12.17 6.36
CA ARG A 102 15.48 11.23 7.35
C ARG A 102 14.57 11.93 8.34
N ASP A 103 15.03 13.03 8.88
CA ASP A 103 14.29 13.83 9.88
C ASP A 103 13.01 14.42 9.30
N PHE A 104 13.07 14.86 8.03
CA PHE A 104 11.92 15.38 7.30
C PHE A 104 10.87 14.30 7.02
N LEU A 105 11.29 13.15 6.49
CA LEU A 105 10.37 12.05 6.18
C LEU A 105 9.72 11.47 7.44
N ALA A 106 10.47 11.34 8.53
CA ALA A 106 9.92 10.90 9.80
C ALA A 106 8.91 11.93 10.40
N GLY A 107 9.19 13.23 10.27
CA GLY A 107 8.27 14.29 10.70
C GLY A 107 6.99 14.36 9.85
N MET A 108 7.07 14.06 8.57
CA MET A 108 5.90 13.97 7.70
C MET A 108 4.99 12.81 8.11
N MET A 109 5.56 11.62 8.38
CA MET A 109 4.80 10.47 8.85
C MET A 109 4.13 10.73 10.21
N GLU A 110 4.76 11.50 11.09
CA GLU A 110 4.16 11.86 12.39
C GLU A 110 2.86 12.64 12.24
N THR A 111 2.80 13.54 11.27
CA THR A 111 1.58 14.34 11.04
C THR A 111 0.54 13.65 10.21
N VAL A 112 0.94 12.75 9.32
CA VAL A 112 0.00 12.03 8.45
C VAL A 112 -0.63 10.84 9.18
N GLU A 113 0.15 10.13 10.04
CA GLU A 113 -0.25 8.84 10.63
C GLU A 113 -0.22 8.80 12.16
N ASP A 114 0.01 9.94 12.82
CA ASP A 114 0.12 10.02 14.30
C ASP A 114 1.19 9.09 14.91
N ILE A 115 2.22 8.74 14.14
CA ILE A 115 3.34 7.92 14.62
C ILE A 115 4.45 8.85 15.12
N PRO A 116 4.82 8.85 16.40
CA PRO A 116 5.80 9.79 16.92
C PRO A 116 7.13 9.75 16.15
N LYS A 117 7.57 10.87 15.61
CA LYS A 117 8.83 11.03 14.85
C LYS A 117 10.02 10.36 15.53
N HIS A 118 10.13 10.54 16.87
CA HIS A 118 11.21 9.93 17.64
C HIS A 118 11.18 8.40 17.59
N ALA A 119 9.99 7.78 17.62
CA ALA A 119 9.86 6.33 17.50
C ALA A 119 10.32 5.86 16.13
N ILE A 120 9.97 6.58 15.06
CA ILE A 120 10.38 6.28 13.68
C ILE A 120 11.91 6.37 13.54
N LEU A 121 12.51 7.47 13.98
CA LEU A 121 13.95 7.70 13.90
C LEU A 121 14.77 6.68 14.70
N THR A 122 14.23 6.17 15.81
CA THR A 122 14.89 5.20 16.66
C THR A 122 14.64 3.75 16.21
N GLY A 123 13.43 3.47 15.71
CA GLY A 123 12.98 2.12 15.38
C GLY A 123 13.50 1.60 14.05
N LEU A 124 13.77 2.48 13.09
CA LEU A 124 14.26 2.12 11.77
C LEU A 124 15.81 2.15 11.71
N PRO A 125 16.45 1.23 11.01
CA PRO A 125 17.91 1.20 10.88
C PRO A 125 18.49 2.29 9.98
N TRP A 126 17.69 2.83 9.03
CA TRP A 126 18.09 3.89 8.10
C TRP A 126 19.38 3.60 7.33
N ASP A 127 19.61 2.35 6.96
CA ASP A 127 20.81 1.86 6.28
C ASP A 127 20.66 1.74 4.76
N TRP A 128 19.70 2.45 4.20
CA TRP A 128 19.38 2.51 2.77
C TRP A 128 19.43 3.92 2.23
N GLN A 129 19.47 4.01 0.90
CA GLN A 129 19.27 5.24 0.12
C GLN A 129 18.30 5.02 -1.04
N SER A 130 18.38 3.85 -1.71
CA SER A 130 17.44 3.45 -2.76
C SER A 130 16.27 2.65 -2.20
N TYR A 131 15.26 2.42 -3.05
CA TYR A 131 14.12 1.59 -2.67
C TYR A 131 14.51 0.11 -2.51
N GLY A 132 15.37 -0.41 -3.39
CA GLY A 132 15.91 -1.77 -3.24
C GLY A 132 16.67 -1.96 -1.92
N GLY A 133 17.52 -1.00 -1.55
CA GLY A 133 18.18 -1.03 -0.24
C GLY A 133 17.20 -1.01 0.94
N TYR A 134 16.07 -0.30 0.80
CA TYR A 134 14.99 -0.33 1.80
C TYR A 134 14.34 -1.71 1.91
N LEU A 135 14.05 -2.37 0.78
CA LEU A 135 13.51 -3.73 0.78
C LEU A 135 14.49 -4.73 1.41
N ASP A 136 15.78 -4.62 1.10
CA ASP A 136 16.83 -5.43 1.72
C ASP A 136 16.87 -5.22 3.25
N SER A 137 16.65 -3.98 3.70
CA SER A 137 16.59 -3.66 5.12
C SER A 137 15.37 -4.28 5.79
N ILE A 138 14.20 -4.20 5.15
CA ILE A 138 12.97 -4.86 5.64
C ILE A 138 13.16 -6.38 5.72
N GLU A 139 13.77 -7.00 4.71
CA GLU A 139 14.03 -8.44 4.73
C GLU A 139 14.89 -8.84 5.93
N ARG A 140 15.93 -8.04 6.25
CA ARG A 140 16.76 -8.27 7.44
C ARG A 140 16.02 -8.11 8.77
N LEU A 141 14.98 -7.29 8.84
CA LEU A 141 14.11 -7.17 10.02
C LEU A 141 13.26 -8.42 10.25
N GLY A 142 13.05 -9.23 9.22
CA GLY A 142 12.38 -10.53 9.31
C GLY A 142 10.90 -10.44 9.66
N PRO A 143 10.06 -9.74 8.88
CA PRO A 143 8.64 -9.65 9.17
C PRO A 143 7.97 -11.02 9.20
N MET A 144 7.02 -11.19 10.11
CA MET A 144 6.30 -12.45 10.31
C MET A 144 5.32 -12.77 9.18
N ILE A 145 4.90 -11.75 8.43
CA ILE A 145 3.97 -11.86 7.31
C ILE A 145 4.64 -11.42 6.01
N ASN A 146 4.01 -11.73 4.88
CA ASN A 146 4.47 -11.20 3.61
C ASN A 146 4.30 -9.69 3.58
N VAL A 147 5.31 -9.00 3.04
CA VAL A 147 5.31 -7.56 2.88
C VAL A 147 5.61 -7.24 1.42
N CYS A 148 4.84 -6.35 0.85
CA CYS A 148 5.13 -5.71 -0.42
C CYS A 148 4.99 -4.20 -0.24
N GLY A 149 5.56 -3.42 -1.16
CA GLY A 149 5.55 -1.98 -0.94
C GLY A 149 5.47 -1.16 -2.21
N LEU A 150 4.95 0.05 -2.02
CA LEU A 150 4.89 1.12 -3.03
C LEU A 150 6.00 2.13 -2.71
N VAL A 151 6.61 2.69 -3.73
CA VAL A 151 7.49 3.84 -3.53
C VAL A 151 6.67 5.12 -3.48
N GLY A 152 6.92 5.98 -2.49
CA GLY A 152 6.10 7.16 -2.23
C GLY A 152 6.53 8.39 -3.01
N HIS A 153 5.55 9.11 -3.54
CA HIS A 153 5.77 10.35 -4.29
C HIS A 153 6.47 11.43 -3.45
N SER A 154 6.07 11.61 -2.19
CA SER A 154 6.67 12.61 -1.32
C SER A 154 8.16 12.35 -1.09
N ALA A 155 8.57 11.11 -0.85
CA ALA A 155 9.97 10.74 -0.69
C ALA A 155 10.76 10.91 -2.00
N THR A 156 10.21 10.45 -3.12
CA THR A 156 10.85 10.55 -4.44
C THR A 156 11.04 12.01 -4.86
N ARG A 157 10.01 12.82 -4.65
CA ARG A 157 10.04 14.25 -4.98
C ARG A 157 11.03 15.01 -4.09
N THR A 158 11.05 14.72 -2.78
CA THR A 158 12.05 15.28 -1.85
C THR A 158 13.46 14.88 -2.25
N TYR A 159 13.67 13.63 -2.64
CA TYR A 159 14.98 13.14 -3.07
C TYR A 159 15.54 13.91 -4.28
N VAL A 160 14.68 14.29 -5.23
CA VAL A 160 15.08 15.02 -6.45
C VAL A 160 15.18 16.52 -6.21
N MET A 161 14.19 17.13 -5.56
CA MET A 161 14.01 18.59 -5.48
C MET A 161 14.44 19.20 -4.14
N GLY A 162 14.67 18.37 -3.10
CA GLY A 162 14.92 18.87 -1.74
C GLY A 162 13.75 19.67 -1.19
N GLU A 163 14.01 20.79 -0.51
CA GLU A 163 12.98 21.65 0.10
C GLU A 163 11.98 22.23 -0.91
N ARG A 164 12.36 22.38 -2.17
CA ARG A 164 11.49 22.86 -3.24
C ARG A 164 10.34 21.90 -3.54
N ALA A 165 10.47 20.63 -3.15
CA ALA A 165 9.46 19.59 -3.37
C ALA A 165 8.09 19.91 -2.75
N ILE A 166 8.05 20.78 -1.74
CA ILE A 166 6.83 21.10 -0.97
C ILE A 166 5.89 21.99 -1.77
N GLU A 167 6.38 23.11 -2.29
CA GLU A 167 5.52 24.18 -2.81
C GLU A 167 5.81 24.56 -4.27
N GLU A 168 6.97 24.17 -4.81
CA GLU A 168 7.34 24.55 -6.17
C GLU A 168 6.95 23.47 -7.19
N PRO A 169 6.54 23.86 -8.40
CA PRO A 169 6.37 22.91 -9.49
C PRO A 169 7.73 22.31 -9.89
N ALA A 170 7.74 21.03 -10.25
CA ALA A 170 8.92 20.40 -10.82
C ALA A 170 9.19 20.94 -12.23
N THR A 171 10.47 21.14 -12.55
CA THR A 171 10.88 21.44 -13.92
C THR A 171 10.74 20.21 -14.82
N PRO A 172 10.74 20.33 -16.16
CA PRO A 172 10.71 19.17 -17.04
C PRO A 172 11.82 18.15 -16.74
N GLU A 173 13.01 18.61 -16.43
CA GLU A 173 14.16 17.75 -16.09
C GLU A 173 13.97 17.04 -14.75
N GLU A 174 13.34 17.71 -13.78
CA GLU A 174 12.99 17.11 -12.48
C GLU A 174 11.88 16.07 -12.64
N ILE A 175 10.88 16.33 -13.49
CA ILE A 175 9.83 15.36 -13.83
C ILE A 175 10.44 14.10 -14.44
N GLU A 176 11.38 14.23 -15.37
CA GLU A 176 12.10 13.09 -15.95
C GLU A 176 12.87 12.30 -14.88
N GLN A 177 13.53 12.99 -13.93
CA GLN A 177 14.26 12.34 -12.84
C GLN A 177 13.33 11.61 -11.86
N ILE A 178 12.21 12.24 -11.48
CA ILE A 178 11.19 11.63 -10.61
C ILE A 178 10.61 10.38 -11.26
N ALA A 179 10.22 10.46 -12.53
CA ALA A 179 9.69 9.34 -13.29
C ALA A 179 10.71 8.20 -13.45
N ALA A 180 11.97 8.54 -13.77
CA ALA A 180 13.03 7.55 -13.88
C ALA A 180 13.29 6.82 -12.56
N LEU A 181 13.28 7.56 -11.43
CA LEU A 181 13.46 7.00 -10.09
C LEU A 181 12.28 6.12 -9.67
N ALA A 182 11.04 6.49 -10.05
CA ALA A 182 9.85 5.67 -9.83
C ALA A 182 9.95 4.34 -10.59
N GLY A 183 10.26 4.35 -11.88
CA GLY A 183 10.46 3.13 -12.67
C GLY A 183 11.65 2.29 -12.17
N GLN A 184 12.76 2.92 -11.77
CA GLN A 184 13.88 2.20 -11.15
C GLN A 184 13.44 1.48 -9.87
N SER A 185 12.66 2.12 -9.00
CA SER A 185 12.18 1.52 -7.76
C SER A 185 11.29 0.30 -8.01
N VAL A 186 10.50 0.31 -9.09
CA VAL A 186 9.73 -0.89 -9.50
C VAL A 186 10.67 -2.01 -9.95
N ARG A 187 11.70 -1.72 -10.74
CA ARG A 187 12.73 -2.73 -11.10
C ARG A 187 13.48 -3.28 -9.88
N GLU A 188 13.64 -2.47 -8.85
CA GLU A 188 14.28 -2.86 -7.58
C GLU A 188 13.36 -3.69 -6.66
N GLY A 189 12.07 -3.85 -7.00
CA GLY A 189 11.13 -4.72 -6.29
C GLY A 189 9.90 -4.03 -5.71
N ALA A 190 9.73 -2.71 -5.88
CA ALA A 190 8.46 -2.08 -5.56
C ALA A 190 7.35 -2.65 -6.45
N ILE A 191 6.15 -2.88 -5.90
CA ILE A 191 5.01 -3.29 -6.73
C ILE A 191 4.39 -2.13 -7.49
N GLY A 192 4.80 -0.90 -7.19
CA GLY A 192 4.33 0.30 -7.85
C GLY A 192 4.68 1.58 -7.11
N PHE A 193 3.90 2.60 -7.35
CA PHE A 193 4.11 3.97 -6.87
C PHE A 193 2.86 4.50 -6.19
N SER A 194 3.01 5.22 -5.08
CA SER A 194 1.89 5.81 -4.35
C SER A 194 1.91 7.34 -4.39
N VAL A 195 0.74 7.92 -4.47
CA VAL A 195 0.53 9.37 -4.59
C VAL A 195 -0.54 9.82 -3.61
N ASN A 196 -0.30 10.96 -2.96
CA ASN A 196 -1.33 11.70 -2.27
C ASN A 196 -1.67 12.99 -3.01
N ARG A 197 -2.95 13.19 -3.29
CA ARG A 197 -3.50 14.44 -3.82
C ARG A 197 -4.50 15.08 -2.86
N HIS A 198 -4.75 14.42 -1.71
CA HIS A 198 -5.65 14.93 -0.68
C HIS A 198 -4.95 16.03 0.15
N PRO A 199 -5.50 17.27 0.19
CA PRO A 199 -4.85 18.41 0.86
C PRO A 199 -4.87 18.33 2.39
N GLY A 200 -5.60 17.36 2.96
CA GLY A 200 -5.64 17.12 4.40
C GLY A 200 -4.35 16.49 4.97
N HIS A 201 -3.54 15.84 4.12
CA HIS A 201 -2.23 15.36 4.55
C HIS A 201 -1.24 16.51 4.54
N THR A 202 -0.75 16.87 5.71
CA THR A 202 0.10 18.05 5.90
C THR A 202 1.39 17.73 6.64
N LEU A 203 2.36 18.60 6.46
CA LEU A 203 3.57 18.66 7.28
C LEU A 203 3.28 19.23 8.68
N PRO A 204 4.21 19.13 9.65
CA PRO A 204 4.05 19.71 10.99
C PRO A 204 3.75 21.21 10.98
N ASP A 205 4.20 21.94 9.98
CA ASP A 205 3.94 23.38 9.79
C ASP A 205 2.66 23.68 8.99
N ARG A 206 1.84 22.66 8.73
CA ARG A 206 0.57 22.69 8.00
C ARG A 206 0.65 22.96 6.50
N ARG A 207 1.83 23.01 5.91
CA ARG A 207 1.98 22.96 4.46
C ARG A 207 1.58 21.58 3.94
N PRO A 208 1.10 21.46 2.70
CA PRO A 208 0.81 20.16 2.11
C PRO A 208 2.08 19.30 2.01
N ILE A 209 1.93 17.98 2.05
CA ILE A 209 3.07 17.09 1.81
C ILE A 209 3.54 17.20 0.34
N PRO A 210 4.84 16.94 0.07
CA PRO A 210 5.37 17.00 -1.29
C PRO A 210 4.56 16.14 -2.28
N GLY A 211 4.22 16.71 -3.43
CA GLY A 211 3.48 16.02 -4.49
C GLY A 211 1.96 16.21 -4.46
N THR A 212 1.37 16.73 -3.38
CA THR A 212 -0.09 16.93 -3.28
C THR A 212 -0.66 17.70 -4.48
N PHE A 213 0.04 18.71 -4.95
CA PHE A 213 -0.36 19.55 -6.09
C PHE A 213 0.57 19.38 -7.31
N ALA A 214 1.17 18.20 -7.46
CA ALA A 214 1.99 17.88 -8.63
C ALA A 214 1.20 18.08 -9.93
N SER A 215 1.89 18.53 -10.95
CA SER A 215 1.30 18.80 -12.25
C SER A 215 0.79 17.52 -12.93
N ARG A 216 -0.18 17.69 -13.84
CA ARG A 216 -0.65 16.58 -14.67
C ARG A 216 0.48 15.90 -15.45
N ASP A 217 1.41 16.69 -16.00
CA ASP A 217 2.55 16.18 -16.76
C ASP A 217 3.47 15.29 -15.89
N GLU A 218 3.70 15.70 -14.65
CA GLU A 218 4.46 14.90 -13.67
C GLU A 218 3.77 13.57 -13.38
N MET A 219 2.47 13.60 -13.13
CA MET A 219 1.68 12.41 -12.84
C MET A 219 1.67 11.42 -14.01
N LEU A 220 1.48 11.91 -15.24
CA LEU A 220 1.47 11.07 -16.44
C LEU A 220 2.85 10.50 -16.76
N ALA A 221 3.92 11.26 -16.52
CA ALA A 221 5.30 10.78 -16.70
C ALA A 221 5.62 9.64 -15.70
N ILE A 222 5.21 9.80 -14.44
CA ILE A 222 5.36 8.77 -13.42
C ILE A 222 4.54 7.52 -13.79
N ALA A 223 3.26 7.68 -14.12
CA ALA A 223 2.38 6.57 -14.49
C ALA A 223 2.94 5.77 -15.67
N LYS A 224 3.51 6.46 -16.66
CA LYS A 224 4.16 5.80 -17.79
C LYS A 224 5.39 5.01 -17.34
N ALA A 225 6.28 5.61 -16.56
CA ALA A 225 7.52 4.94 -16.13
C ALA A 225 7.24 3.72 -15.23
N VAL A 226 6.23 3.82 -14.36
CA VAL A 226 5.77 2.74 -13.48
C VAL A 226 5.11 1.62 -14.28
N GLY A 227 4.23 1.98 -15.23
CA GLY A 227 3.53 1.02 -16.07
C GLY A 227 4.46 0.29 -17.06
N ASP A 228 5.47 0.96 -17.62
CA ASP A 228 6.48 0.35 -18.48
C ASP A 228 7.22 -0.81 -17.75
N GLU A 229 7.31 -0.74 -16.42
CA GLU A 229 7.90 -1.79 -15.57
C GLU A 229 6.85 -2.76 -14.98
N GLY A 230 5.59 -2.63 -15.38
CA GLY A 230 4.49 -3.48 -14.90
C GLY A 230 3.98 -3.16 -13.51
N GLY A 231 4.37 -2.03 -12.94
CA GLY A 231 3.93 -1.56 -11.63
C GLY A 231 2.51 -1.00 -11.61
N ILE A 232 2.00 -0.72 -10.41
CA ILE A 232 0.69 -0.10 -10.19
C ILE A 232 0.84 1.35 -9.72
N MET A 233 -0.12 2.20 -10.06
CA MET A 233 -0.27 3.54 -9.48
C MET A 233 -1.33 3.48 -8.38
N GLN A 234 -0.95 3.83 -7.15
CA GLN A 234 -1.88 3.97 -6.02
C GLN A 234 -2.09 5.46 -5.75
N THR A 235 -3.33 5.91 -5.70
CA THR A 235 -3.64 7.33 -5.51
C THR A 235 -4.67 7.54 -4.40
N VAL A 236 -4.39 8.49 -3.52
CA VAL A 236 -5.41 9.13 -2.68
C VAL A 236 -5.84 10.41 -3.37
N PRO A 237 -7.02 10.46 -3.96
CA PRO A 237 -7.46 11.59 -4.76
C PRO A 237 -7.84 12.81 -3.90
N HIS A 238 -7.90 13.97 -4.51
CA HIS A 238 -8.51 15.14 -3.90
C HIS A 238 -10.03 14.98 -3.89
N PHE A 239 -10.59 14.51 -2.79
CA PHE A 239 -12.02 14.22 -2.69
C PHE A 239 -12.93 15.42 -2.92
N GLY A 240 -12.44 16.65 -2.71
CA GLY A 240 -13.17 17.88 -3.00
C GLY A 240 -13.23 18.24 -4.50
N ASP A 241 -12.43 17.57 -5.35
CA ASP A 241 -12.37 17.77 -6.81
C ASP A 241 -12.35 16.43 -7.55
N ILE A 242 -13.19 15.52 -7.11
CA ILE A 242 -13.16 14.11 -7.53
C ILE A 242 -13.32 13.92 -9.03
N GLU A 243 -14.08 14.77 -9.72
CA GLU A 243 -14.29 14.64 -11.18
C GLU A 243 -12.98 14.86 -11.95
N ASN A 244 -12.22 15.92 -11.63
CA ASN A 244 -10.91 16.17 -12.25
C ASN A 244 -9.88 15.08 -11.89
N GLU A 245 -9.95 14.55 -10.66
CA GLU A 245 -9.10 13.44 -10.25
C GLU A 245 -9.43 12.15 -11.03
N MET A 246 -10.70 11.85 -11.25
CA MET A 246 -11.10 10.70 -12.07
C MET A 246 -10.68 10.84 -13.54
N ASP A 247 -10.67 12.06 -14.08
CA ASP A 247 -10.14 12.33 -15.42
C ASP A 247 -8.62 12.11 -15.50
N LEU A 248 -7.88 12.52 -14.46
CA LEU A 248 -6.45 12.25 -14.37
C LEU A 248 -6.17 10.75 -14.26
N LEU A 249 -6.88 10.05 -13.36
CA LEU A 249 -6.77 8.61 -13.20
C LEU A 249 -7.07 7.85 -14.50
N GLU A 250 -8.09 8.27 -15.26
CA GLU A 250 -8.39 7.65 -16.57
C GLU A 250 -7.21 7.81 -17.56
N GLU A 251 -6.48 8.92 -17.51
CA GLU A 251 -5.29 9.09 -18.36
C GLU A 251 -4.10 8.28 -17.87
N GLU A 252 -3.81 8.27 -16.56
CA GLU A 252 -2.78 7.44 -15.96
C GLU A 252 -3.01 5.95 -16.28
N GLY A 253 -4.28 5.53 -16.24
CA GLY A 253 -4.69 4.16 -16.53
C GLY A 253 -4.48 3.70 -17.97
N LYS A 254 -4.12 4.59 -18.90
CA LYS A 254 -3.65 4.21 -20.24
C LYS A 254 -2.25 3.62 -20.22
N SER A 255 -1.50 3.86 -19.15
CA SER A 255 -0.10 3.45 -19.00
C SER A 255 0.14 2.46 -17.88
N ALA A 256 -0.59 2.55 -16.76
CA ALA A 256 -0.41 1.73 -15.58
C ALA A 256 -1.73 1.16 -15.06
N ARG A 257 -1.68 0.10 -14.27
CA ARG A 257 -2.82 -0.34 -13.46
C ARG A 257 -3.07 0.64 -12.34
N LEU A 258 -4.33 0.84 -11.99
CA LEU A 258 -4.71 1.82 -10.98
C LEU A 258 -5.29 1.15 -9.73
N LEU A 259 -4.85 1.65 -8.58
CA LEU A 259 -5.42 1.40 -7.28
C LEU A 259 -5.69 2.75 -6.62
N PHE A 260 -6.91 3.10 -6.28
CA PHE A 260 -7.17 4.39 -5.64
C PHE A 260 -8.11 4.28 -4.45
N SER A 261 -7.92 5.20 -3.50
CA SER A 261 -8.76 5.27 -2.31
C SER A 261 -10.10 5.93 -2.64
N ALA A 262 -11.20 5.27 -2.24
CA ALA A 262 -12.55 5.77 -2.43
C ALA A 262 -13.24 5.97 -1.08
N ILE A 263 -14.07 7.01 -0.97
CA ILE A 263 -14.92 7.24 0.20
C ILE A 263 -16.37 7.01 -0.14
N SER A 264 -17.15 6.52 0.83
CA SER A 264 -18.54 6.11 0.65
C SER A 264 -19.48 7.23 0.19
N GLU A 265 -19.14 8.49 0.47
CA GLU A 265 -19.94 9.66 0.09
C GLU A 265 -20.07 9.86 -1.42
N HIS A 266 -19.13 9.33 -2.20
CA HIS A 266 -19.13 9.40 -3.66
C HIS A 266 -19.63 8.09 -4.33
N GLY A 267 -20.08 7.12 -3.56
CA GLY A 267 -20.25 5.71 -3.95
C GLY A 267 -20.86 5.46 -5.33
N VAL A 268 -22.11 5.88 -5.56
CA VAL A 268 -22.83 5.56 -6.83
C VAL A 268 -22.15 6.20 -8.05
N ARG A 269 -21.70 7.45 -7.92
CA ARG A 269 -21.01 8.16 -9.01
C ARG A 269 -19.66 7.53 -9.35
N LEU A 270 -18.92 7.10 -8.33
CA LEU A 270 -17.65 6.42 -8.53
C LEU A 270 -17.84 5.06 -9.17
N ASP A 271 -18.87 4.30 -8.81
CA ASP A 271 -19.17 2.99 -9.41
C ASP A 271 -19.46 3.12 -10.92
N GLU A 272 -20.25 4.12 -11.33
CA GLU A 272 -20.51 4.38 -12.74
C GLU A 272 -19.22 4.76 -13.47
N ARG A 273 -18.42 5.67 -12.90
CA ARG A 273 -17.17 6.14 -13.49
C ARG A 273 -16.14 5.03 -13.64
N ILE A 274 -15.98 4.19 -12.60
CA ILE A 274 -15.11 3.01 -12.65
C ILE A 274 -15.56 2.03 -13.74
N SER A 275 -16.86 1.81 -13.86
CA SER A 275 -17.42 0.93 -14.88
C SER A 275 -17.12 1.46 -16.30
N ASP A 276 -17.24 2.76 -16.51
CA ASP A 276 -16.90 3.40 -17.78
C ASP A 276 -15.41 3.30 -18.10
N MET A 277 -14.53 3.51 -17.11
CA MET A 277 -13.08 3.36 -17.28
C MET A 277 -12.73 1.91 -17.65
N ARG A 278 -13.31 0.93 -16.97
CA ARG A 278 -13.13 -0.50 -17.28
C ARG A 278 -13.63 -0.85 -18.69
N ALA A 279 -14.77 -0.30 -19.10
CA ALA A 279 -15.29 -0.48 -20.46
C ALA A 279 -14.35 0.08 -21.54
N LYS A 280 -13.56 1.09 -21.21
CA LYS A 280 -12.49 1.65 -22.06
C LYS A 280 -11.17 0.87 -21.98
N GLY A 281 -11.10 -0.20 -21.19
CA GLY A 281 -9.93 -1.05 -21.04
C GLY A 281 -8.93 -0.62 -19.96
N VAL A 282 -9.32 0.33 -19.09
CA VAL A 282 -8.49 0.74 -17.94
C VAL A 282 -8.60 -0.31 -16.83
N ASP A 283 -7.45 -0.81 -16.38
CA ASP A 283 -7.37 -1.72 -15.22
C ASP A 283 -7.37 -0.87 -13.94
N VAL A 284 -8.55 -0.71 -13.33
CA VAL A 284 -8.76 0.14 -12.17
C VAL A 284 -9.48 -0.59 -11.05
N THR A 285 -8.97 -0.43 -9.84
CA THR A 285 -9.55 -0.96 -8.59
C THR A 285 -9.67 0.17 -7.57
N ALA A 286 -10.84 0.27 -6.95
CA ALA A 286 -11.05 1.16 -5.81
C ALA A 286 -10.88 0.40 -4.49
N VAL A 287 -10.23 1.02 -3.53
CA VAL A 287 -10.10 0.54 -2.14
C VAL A 287 -10.97 1.41 -1.25
N THR A 288 -11.81 0.77 -0.45
CA THR A 288 -12.68 1.47 0.50
C THR A 288 -12.66 0.75 1.84
N VAL A 289 -13.04 1.48 2.89
CA VAL A 289 -13.16 0.89 4.23
C VAL A 289 -14.34 -0.07 4.25
N PRO A 290 -14.17 -1.32 4.70
CA PRO A 290 -15.24 -2.36 4.67
C PRO A 290 -16.30 -2.18 5.75
N ARG A 291 -16.38 -1.04 6.39
CA ARG A 291 -17.34 -0.69 7.46
C ARG A 291 -17.70 0.78 7.38
N SER A 292 -18.72 1.19 8.13
CA SER A 292 -19.05 2.61 8.29
C SER A 292 -17.82 3.38 8.80
N GLY A 293 -17.47 4.42 8.08
CA GLY A 293 -16.38 5.32 8.44
C GLY A 293 -16.74 6.16 9.68
N GLY A 294 -15.73 6.62 10.38
CA GLY A 294 -15.86 7.58 11.47
C GLY A 294 -14.46 8.09 11.83
N GLY A 295 -14.35 9.36 12.17
CA GLY A 295 -13.13 10.00 12.61
C GLY A 295 -13.20 10.28 14.12
N VAL A 296 -12.05 10.17 14.78
CA VAL A 296 -11.84 10.67 16.14
C VAL A 296 -10.80 11.78 16.04
N GLY A 297 -11.23 13.01 16.30
CA GLY A 297 -10.34 14.18 16.33
C GLY A 297 -10.05 14.63 17.75
N GLY A 298 -8.84 15.10 17.99
CA GLY A 298 -8.44 15.74 19.24
C GLY A 298 -8.13 17.23 19.06
N LEU A 299 -8.26 18.02 20.12
CA LEU A 299 -7.97 19.46 20.09
C LEU A 299 -6.49 19.77 19.81
N THR A 300 -5.61 18.80 19.98
CA THR A 300 -4.16 18.92 19.81
C THR A 300 -3.61 18.08 18.67
N THR A 301 -4.43 17.22 18.04
CA THR A 301 -4.04 16.43 16.88
C THR A 301 -4.43 17.16 15.58
N GLY A 302 -3.50 17.26 14.64
CA GLY A 302 -3.67 18.06 13.42
C GLY A 302 -4.41 17.39 12.28
N ASN A 303 -4.90 16.19 12.45
CA ASN A 303 -5.28 15.29 11.35
C ASN A 303 -6.78 15.24 11.03
N PHE A 304 -7.52 16.32 11.26
CA PHE A 304 -8.93 16.35 10.84
C PHE A 304 -9.39 17.77 10.53
#